data_2caef50ba9dbbbc012f45ad0cf0d9b22
#
_entry.id   2caef50ba9dbbbc012f45ad0cf0d9b22
#
_cell.length_a   1.000
_cell.length_b   1.000
_cell.length_c   1.000
_cell.angle_alpha   90.00
_cell.angle_beta   90.00
_cell.angle_gamma   90.00
#
_symmetry.space_group_name_H-M   'P 1'
#
loop_
_entity.id
_entity.type
_entity.pdbx_description
1 polymer ?
#
loop_
_entity_poly.entity_id
_entity_poly.type
_entity_poly.pdbx_seq_one_letter_code
_entity_poly.pdbx_strand_id
1 'polypeptide(L)' 'MQEQRKHVKQKIAAQAQRVTLAEQIVAKQRRLVREKAVSEVEKMRSEGALLELRTDLETFKREEAALARDIGEQQSTLA' A
#
# COMPACT_ATOMS: atom_id res chain seq x y z
N MET A 1 -17.32 -5.38 14.29
CA MET A 1 -16.13 -6.00 13.69
C MET A 1 -16.22 -6.18 12.18
N GLN A 2 -17.38 -6.62 11.63
CA GLN A 2 -17.53 -6.77 10.17
C GLN A 2 -17.37 -5.44 9.43
N GLU A 3 -17.91 -4.36 9.98
CA GLU A 3 -17.78 -3.03 9.39
C GLU A 3 -16.34 -2.52 9.41
N GLN A 4 -15.61 -2.79 10.49
CA GLN A 4 -14.20 -2.43 10.60
C GLN A 4 -13.37 -3.16 9.54
N ARG A 5 -13.62 -4.45 9.34
CA ARG A 5 -12.94 -5.24 8.33
C ARG A 5 -13.21 -4.71 6.92
N LYS A 6 -14.47 -4.38 6.63
CA LYS A 6 -14.86 -3.80 5.34
C LYS A 6 -14.13 -2.47 5.10
N HIS A 7 -14.06 -1.61 6.14
CA HIS A 7 -13.37 -0.33 6.06
C HIS A 7 -11.87 -0.52 5.76
N VAL A 8 -11.23 -1.46 6.46
CA VAL A 8 -9.81 -1.76 6.23
C VAL A 8 -9.59 -2.31 4.82
N LYS A 9 -10.48 -3.16 4.32
CA LYS A 9 -10.38 -3.66 2.93
C LYS A 9 -10.47 -2.52 1.92
N GLN A 10 -11.32 -1.53 2.17
CA GLN A 10 -11.42 -0.34 1.32
C GLN A 10 -10.14 0.49 1.35
N LYS A 11 -9.52 0.63 2.52
CA LYS A 11 -8.23 1.30 2.66
C LYS A 11 -7.15 0.58 1.86
N ILE A 12 -7.12 -0.74 1.91
CA ILE A 12 -6.16 -1.55 1.16
C ILE A 12 -6.33 -1.32 -0.34
N ALA A 13 -7.56 -1.37 -0.84
CA ALA A 13 -7.83 -1.14 -2.26
C ALA A 13 -7.38 0.24 -2.72
N ALA A 14 -7.69 1.28 -1.95
CA ALA A 14 -7.27 2.64 -2.24
C ALA A 14 -5.75 2.79 -2.21
N GLN A 15 -5.11 2.19 -1.22
CA GLN A 15 -3.65 2.26 -1.07
C GLN A 15 -2.96 1.50 -2.19
N ALA A 16 -3.50 0.35 -2.61
CA ALA A 16 -2.96 -0.41 -3.72
C ALA A 16 -2.96 0.40 -5.02
N GLN A 17 -4.01 1.19 -5.26
CA GLN A 17 -4.06 2.11 -6.40
C GLN A 17 -2.97 3.18 -6.32
N ARG A 18 -2.74 3.73 -5.13
CA ARG A 18 -1.68 4.72 -4.92
C ARG A 18 -0.30 4.13 -5.18
N VAL A 19 -0.08 2.89 -4.74
CA VAL A 19 1.18 2.17 -5.01
C VAL A 19 1.37 2.00 -6.52
N THR A 20 0.34 1.58 -7.25
CA THR A 20 0.41 1.41 -8.70
C THR A 20 0.78 2.72 -9.40
N LEU A 21 0.13 3.82 -9.02
CA LEU A 21 0.44 5.13 -9.59
C LEU A 21 1.88 5.57 -9.28
N ALA A 22 2.32 5.34 -8.03
CA ALA A 22 3.68 5.67 -7.63
C ALA A 22 4.71 4.83 -8.37
N GLU A 23 4.42 3.55 -8.65
CA GLU A 23 5.28 2.69 -9.45
C GLU A 23 5.45 3.22 -10.86
N GLN A 24 4.36 3.71 -11.46
CA GLN A 24 4.40 4.32 -12.78
C GLN A 24 5.26 5.59 -12.79
N ILE A 25 5.13 6.41 -11.73
CA ILE A 25 5.94 7.63 -11.59
C ILE A 25 7.43 7.27 -11.46
N VAL A 26 7.76 6.29 -10.63
CA VAL A 26 9.15 5.85 -10.46
C VAL A 26 9.71 5.31 -11.78
N ALA A 27 8.96 4.51 -12.52
CA ALA A 27 9.40 3.97 -13.80
C ALA A 27 9.69 5.10 -14.80
N LYS A 28 8.82 6.12 -14.83
CA LYS A 28 8.99 7.28 -15.69
C LYS A 28 10.22 8.10 -15.27
N GLN A 29 10.42 8.30 -13.97
CA GLN A 29 11.57 9.05 -13.45
C GLN A 29 12.87 8.34 -13.78
N ARG A 30 12.93 7.01 -13.64
CA ARG A 30 14.12 6.23 -14.00
C ARG A 30 14.50 6.42 -15.47
N ARG A 31 13.49 6.41 -16.34
CA ARG A 31 13.71 6.63 -17.77
C ARG A 31 14.22 8.05 -18.03
N LEU A 32 13.62 9.05 -17.38
CA LEU A 32 14.00 10.44 -17.55
C LEU A 32 15.41 10.72 -17.02
N VAL A 33 15.82 10.05 -15.96
CA VAL A 33 17.20 10.14 -15.46
C VAL A 33 18.18 9.60 -16.51
N ARG A 34 17.86 8.47 -17.14
CA ARG A 34 18.70 7.92 -18.20
C ARG A 34 18.82 8.85 -19.38
N GLU A 35 17.78 9.64 -19.65
CA GLU A 35 17.75 10.65 -20.70
C GLU A 35 18.30 12.01 -20.21
N LYS A 36 18.74 12.10 -18.95
CA LYS A 36 19.25 13.32 -18.30
C LYS A 36 18.21 14.43 -18.26
N ALA A 37 16.92 14.07 -18.27
CA ALA A 37 15.82 15.03 -18.21
C ALA A 37 15.43 15.44 -16.80
N VAL A 38 15.74 14.62 -15.79
CA VAL A 38 15.52 14.92 -14.38
C VAL A 38 16.73 14.52 -13.56
N SER A 39 16.85 15.06 -12.34
CA SER A 39 17.98 14.80 -11.46
C SER A 39 17.82 13.47 -10.71
N GLU A 40 18.94 12.91 -10.25
CA GLU A 40 18.96 11.75 -9.36
C GLU A 40 18.16 12.00 -8.09
N VAL A 41 18.21 13.22 -7.57
CA VAL A 41 17.47 13.60 -6.35
C VAL A 41 15.97 13.45 -6.57
N GLU A 42 15.45 13.89 -7.70
CA GLU A 42 14.03 13.75 -8.02
C GLU A 42 13.62 12.27 -8.12
N LYS A 43 14.46 11.45 -8.76
CA LYS A 43 14.24 10.01 -8.83
C LYS A 43 14.19 9.38 -7.42
N MET A 44 15.13 9.73 -6.56
CA MET A 44 15.20 9.23 -5.20
C MET A 44 13.99 9.62 -4.37
N ARG A 45 13.47 10.84 -4.54
CA ARG A 45 12.24 11.28 -3.88
C ARG A 45 11.06 10.43 -4.30
N SER A 46 10.94 10.13 -5.59
CA SER A 46 9.86 9.28 -6.10
C SER A 46 9.96 7.86 -5.56
N GLU A 47 11.17 7.31 -5.48
CA GLU A 47 11.40 5.98 -4.91
C GLU A 47 11.07 5.94 -3.42
N GLY A 48 11.45 6.99 -2.67
CA GLY A 48 11.11 7.10 -1.24
C GLY A 48 9.62 7.18 -1.01
N ALA A 49 8.91 7.96 -1.81
CA ALA A 49 7.44 8.06 -1.73
C ALA A 49 6.78 6.71 -2.00
N LEU A 50 7.27 5.97 -3.00
CA LEU A 50 6.76 4.63 -3.30
C LEU A 50 6.99 3.67 -2.12
N LEU A 51 8.16 3.72 -1.50
CA LEU A 51 8.48 2.88 -0.36
C LEU A 51 7.52 3.15 0.80
N GLU A 52 7.23 4.42 1.10
CA GLU A 52 6.28 4.78 2.15
C GLU A 52 4.89 4.22 1.86
N LEU A 53 4.41 4.36 0.63
CA LEU A 53 3.10 3.86 0.24
C LEU A 53 3.02 2.35 0.35
N ARG A 54 4.07 1.63 -0.02
CA ARG A 54 4.15 0.16 0.12
C ARG A 54 4.14 -0.25 1.58
N THR A 55 4.87 0.46 2.43
CA THR A 55 4.92 0.19 3.88
C THR A 55 3.54 0.35 4.49
N ASP A 56 2.83 1.43 4.15
CA ASP A 56 1.47 1.66 4.63
C ASP A 56 0.51 0.56 4.14
N LEU A 57 0.67 0.12 2.91
CA LEU A 57 -0.15 -0.97 2.37
C LEU A 57 0.06 -2.26 3.15
N GLU A 58 1.30 -2.61 3.49
CA GLU A 58 1.59 -3.79 4.29
C GLU A 58 0.98 -3.69 5.69
N THR A 59 1.03 -2.50 6.29
CA THR A 59 0.41 -2.25 7.59
C THR A 59 -1.10 -2.49 7.53
N PHE A 60 -1.77 -1.98 6.50
CA PHE A 60 -3.22 -2.17 6.32
C PHE A 60 -3.57 -3.64 6.09
N LYS A 61 -2.74 -4.37 5.35
CA LYS A 61 -2.95 -5.81 5.12
C LYS A 61 -2.84 -6.61 6.42
N ARG A 62 -1.88 -6.26 7.30
CA ARG A 62 -1.75 -6.89 8.61
C ARG A 62 -2.95 -6.61 9.48
N GLU A 63 -3.45 -5.37 9.46
CA GLU A 63 -4.64 -4.97 10.19
C GLU A 63 -5.86 -5.79 9.74
N GLU A 64 -6.06 -5.95 8.44
CA GLU A 64 -7.14 -6.75 7.89
C GLU A 64 -7.02 -8.22 8.30
N ALA A 65 -5.82 -8.79 8.24
CA ALA A 65 -5.58 -10.17 8.63
C ALA A 65 -5.87 -10.39 10.11
N ALA A 66 -5.51 -9.43 10.97
CA ALA A 66 -5.81 -9.51 12.40
C ALA A 66 -7.32 -9.47 12.66
N LEU A 67 -8.04 -8.58 11.98
CA LEU A 67 -9.51 -8.51 12.10
C LEU A 67 -10.18 -9.78 11.61
N ALA A 68 -9.71 -10.35 10.51
CA ALA A 68 -10.24 -11.60 9.97
C ALA A 68 -10.05 -12.75 10.96
N ARG A 69 -8.89 -12.83 11.62
CA ARG A 69 -8.60 -13.84 12.63
C ARG A 69 -9.49 -13.67 13.85
N ASP A 70 -9.66 -12.44 14.33
CA ASP A 70 -10.50 -12.15 15.49
C ASP A 70 -11.96 -12.55 15.23
N ILE A 71 -12.48 -12.26 14.05
CA ILE A 71 -13.84 -12.66 13.64
C ILE A 71 -13.94 -14.18 13.63
N GLY A 72 -12.95 -14.88 13.08
CA GLY A 72 -12.92 -16.33 13.06
C GLY A 72 -12.91 -16.95 14.46
N GLU A 73 -12.12 -16.41 15.38
CA GLU A 73 -12.05 -16.86 16.77
C GLU A 73 -13.39 -16.67 17.48
N GLN A 74 -14.05 -15.53 17.29
CA GLN A 74 -15.37 -15.28 17.87
C GLN A 74 -16.40 -16.25 17.36
N GLN A 75 -16.40 -16.56 16.07
CA GLN A 75 -17.32 -17.53 15.48
C GLN A 75 -17.07 -18.92 16.05
N SER A 76 -15.83 -19.33 16.23
CA SER A 76 -15.47 -20.61 16.84
C SER A 76 -15.94 -20.70 18.28
N THR A 77 -15.82 -19.61 19.03
CA THR A 77 -16.26 -19.56 20.44
C THR A 77 -17.77 -19.68 20.56
N LEU A 78 -18.52 -19.13 19.61
CA LEU A 78 -19.98 -19.20 19.60
C LEU A 78 -20.52 -20.53 19.10
N ALA A 79 -19.71 -21.27 18.37
CA ALA A 79 -20.10 -22.60 17.90
C ALA A 79 -19.91 -23.65 18.95
#